data_abf72a68154ab2b1540c32fddfb50361
#
_entry.id   abf72a68154ab2b1540c32fddfb50361
#
_cell.length_a   1.000
_cell.length_b   1.000
_cell.length_c   1.000
_cell.angle_alpha   90.00
_cell.angle_beta   90.00
_cell.angle_gamma   90.00
#
_symmetry.space_group_name_H-M   'P 1'
#
loop_
_entity.id
_entity.type
_entity.pdbx_description
1 polymer ?
#
loop_
_entity_poly.entity_id
_entity_poly.type
_entity_poly.pdbx_seq_one_letter_code
_entity_poly.pdbx_strand_id
1 'polypeptide(L)'
;MVRHVTFALCLCVAVVACGQEAPAKSAKYEAARRRLELMLSALADCQISSTEIAIESALKTGKTPLLRYDDPTRGLGEKSDGLQDASFWRLGETGRPTALITLEIYRNGPKKAILSYEFLSLTPSPLELKSPRGPLWTPTSTDLRMAPLDKAPSPADTPRGRLVQMRQLARRFTVQETLPPGDNKIECRLLAQPIDRYDGGQEKVLDGAIFAFANGTNPEVALLLECTEREWLFGLARLSSAALQANLDGQSCFEAARVTLSGAKDSYAGMGYSIDWQD
;
A
#
# COMPACT_ATOMS: atom_id res chain seq x y z
N MET A 1 49.36 -70.66 -5.73
CA MET A 1 48.74 -69.89 -6.75
C MET A 1 47.86 -68.88 -6.05
N VAL A 2 48.33 -67.64 -5.86
CA VAL A 2 47.63 -66.54 -5.18
C VAL A 2 47.16 -65.55 -6.27
N ARG A 3 45.83 -65.36 -6.43
CA ARG A 3 45.27 -64.39 -7.37
C ARG A 3 45.06 -63.06 -6.63
N HIS A 4 45.76 -62.05 -7.09
CA HIS A 4 45.58 -60.69 -6.66
C HIS A 4 44.34 -60.08 -7.42
N VAL A 5 43.40 -59.59 -6.66
CA VAL A 5 42.28 -58.82 -7.20
C VAL A 5 42.57 -57.35 -6.92
N THR A 6 42.76 -56.57 -7.98
CA THR A 6 43.00 -55.13 -7.91
C THR A 6 41.63 -54.44 -7.94
N PHE A 7 41.28 -53.74 -6.87
CA PHE A 7 40.11 -52.87 -6.82
C PHE A 7 40.49 -51.48 -7.36
N ALA A 8 39.88 -51.10 -8.47
CA ALA A 8 39.95 -49.75 -8.99
C ALA A 8 38.89 -48.87 -8.30
N LEU A 9 39.35 -47.87 -7.56
CA LEU A 9 38.55 -46.87 -6.89
C LEU A 9 38.21 -45.78 -7.91
N CYS A 10 36.95 -45.76 -8.43
CA CYS A 10 36.44 -44.65 -9.25
C CYS A 10 36.06 -43.46 -8.31
N LEU A 11 36.87 -42.42 -8.35
CA LEU A 11 36.57 -41.15 -7.67
C LEU A 11 35.56 -40.37 -8.54
N CYS A 12 34.25 -40.38 -8.20
CA CYS A 12 33.27 -39.48 -8.79
C CYS A 12 33.46 -38.10 -8.16
N VAL A 13 34.05 -37.17 -8.89
CA VAL A 13 34.07 -35.76 -8.56
C VAL A 13 32.70 -35.19 -8.91
N ALA A 14 31.87 -34.98 -7.90
CA ALA A 14 30.62 -34.22 -8.06
C ALA A 14 30.98 -32.75 -8.24
N VAL A 15 30.90 -32.25 -9.46
CA VAL A 15 30.95 -30.82 -9.75
C VAL A 15 29.63 -30.21 -9.26
N VAL A 16 29.68 -29.58 -8.09
CA VAL A 16 28.58 -28.72 -7.64
C VAL A 16 28.50 -27.52 -8.59
N ALA A 17 27.63 -27.56 -9.55
CA ALA A 17 27.30 -26.41 -10.37
C ALA A 17 26.65 -25.38 -9.43
N CYS A 18 27.43 -24.41 -8.97
CA CYS A 18 26.94 -23.20 -8.34
C CYS A 18 26.06 -22.48 -9.39
N GLY A 19 24.74 -22.57 -9.25
CA GLY A 19 23.82 -21.98 -10.19
C GLY A 19 24.00 -20.45 -10.18
N GLN A 20 24.73 -19.93 -11.18
CA GLN A 20 24.68 -18.52 -11.50
C GLN A 20 23.24 -18.20 -11.90
N GLU A 21 22.56 -17.34 -11.12
CA GLU A 21 21.28 -16.77 -11.54
C GLU A 21 21.44 -16.17 -12.94
N ALA A 22 20.48 -16.47 -13.82
CA ALA A 22 20.55 -16.02 -15.21
C ALA A 22 20.70 -14.48 -15.24
N PRO A 23 21.59 -13.91 -16.06
CA PRO A 23 21.92 -12.46 -16.05
C PRO A 23 20.71 -11.54 -16.19
N ALA A 24 19.63 -11.98 -16.86
CA ALA A 24 18.38 -11.23 -16.96
C ALA A 24 17.61 -11.09 -15.62
N LYS A 25 17.66 -12.10 -14.74
CA LYS A 25 17.04 -12.02 -13.41
C LYS A 25 17.80 -11.04 -12.51
N SER A 26 19.12 -11.01 -12.60
CA SER A 26 19.97 -10.06 -11.87
C SER A 26 19.68 -8.61 -12.30
N ALA A 27 19.59 -8.32 -13.59
CA ALA A 27 19.30 -6.98 -14.11
C ALA A 27 17.89 -6.48 -13.65
N LYS A 28 16.86 -7.33 -13.72
CA LYS A 28 15.52 -7.00 -13.24
C LYS A 28 15.50 -6.69 -11.74
N TYR A 29 16.21 -7.47 -10.94
CA TYR A 29 16.32 -7.25 -9.51
C TYR A 29 17.03 -5.91 -9.19
N GLU A 30 18.13 -5.60 -9.86
CA GLU A 30 18.87 -4.35 -9.68
C GLU A 30 18.03 -3.13 -10.10
N ALA A 31 17.28 -3.21 -11.20
CA ALA A 31 16.36 -2.15 -11.60
C ALA A 31 15.26 -1.93 -10.55
N ALA A 32 14.66 -3.00 -10.03
CA ALA A 32 13.66 -2.91 -8.97
C ALA A 32 14.24 -2.33 -7.67
N ARG A 33 15.49 -2.65 -7.33
CA ARG A 33 16.19 -2.08 -6.17
C ARG A 33 16.41 -0.58 -6.35
N ARG A 34 16.91 -0.14 -7.50
CA ARG A 34 17.11 1.29 -7.80
C ARG A 34 15.80 2.10 -7.72
N ARG A 35 14.67 1.55 -8.22
CA ARG A 35 13.37 2.20 -8.12
C ARG A 35 12.92 2.37 -6.67
N LEU A 36 13.10 1.34 -5.83
CA LEU A 36 12.79 1.44 -4.40
C LEU A 36 13.69 2.47 -3.69
N GLU A 37 14.98 2.51 -4.00
CA GLU A 37 15.93 3.50 -3.44
C GLU A 37 15.52 4.93 -3.83
N LEU A 38 15.06 5.14 -5.06
CA LEU A 38 14.54 6.43 -5.51
C LEU A 38 13.30 6.84 -4.72
N MET A 39 12.34 5.94 -4.53
CA MET A 39 11.14 6.20 -3.74
C MET A 39 11.47 6.46 -2.26
N LEU A 40 12.41 5.72 -1.67
CA LEU A 40 12.90 5.95 -0.30
C LEU A 40 13.58 7.31 -0.15
N SER A 41 14.42 7.70 -1.11
CA SER A 41 15.05 9.02 -1.11
C SER A 41 14.00 10.13 -1.19
N ALA A 42 12.99 9.96 -2.05
CA ALA A 42 11.90 10.91 -2.20
C ALA A 42 11.07 11.09 -0.92
N LEU A 43 10.86 10.00 -0.15
CA LEU A 43 10.21 10.07 1.17
C LEU A 43 11.11 10.70 2.24
N ALA A 44 12.40 10.38 2.23
CA ALA A 44 13.36 10.92 3.20
C ALA A 44 13.50 12.45 3.06
N ASP A 45 13.28 12.98 1.87
CA ASP A 45 13.28 14.42 1.61
C ASP A 45 12.00 15.12 2.10
N CYS A 46 10.96 14.37 2.48
CA CYS A 46 9.71 14.94 2.99
C CYS A 46 9.77 15.21 4.49
N GLN A 47 9.35 16.40 4.89
CA GLN A 47 9.13 16.78 6.28
C GLN A 47 7.64 16.77 6.56
N ILE A 48 7.26 16.05 7.62
CA ILE A 48 5.85 15.92 8.00
C ILE A 48 5.70 16.49 9.41
N SER A 49 4.69 17.33 9.59
CA SER A 49 4.39 17.99 10.85
C SER A 49 2.87 18.03 11.12
N SER A 50 2.52 18.23 12.38
CA SER A 50 1.16 18.54 12.83
C SER A 50 1.25 19.55 13.97
N THR A 51 0.26 20.41 14.10
CA THR A 51 0.16 21.34 15.23
C THR A 51 -0.48 20.71 16.46
N GLU A 52 -1.16 19.58 16.30
CA GLU A 52 -1.98 18.95 17.35
C GLU A 52 -1.45 17.59 17.83
N ILE A 53 -0.64 16.93 17.00
CA ILE A 53 -0.07 15.61 17.31
C ILE A 53 1.41 15.79 17.64
N ALA A 54 1.87 15.20 18.75
CA ALA A 54 3.29 15.18 19.10
C ALA A 54 4.12 14.50 17.99
N ILE A 55 4.97 15.28 17.35
CA ILE A 55 5.47 15.06 15.98
C ILE A 55 6.58 14.03 15.89
N GLU A 56 7.42 13.88 16.93
CA GLU A 56 8.69 13.15 16.77
C GLU A 56 8.53 11.64 16.58
N SER A 57 7.45 11.03 17.07
CA SER A 57 7.22 9.58 16.94
C SER A 57 6.10 9.21 15.96
N ALA A 58 5.15 10.12 15.72
CA ALA A 58 3.92 9.80 15.00
C ALA A 58 4.07 9.78 13.47
N LEU A 59 5.10 10.42 12.92
CA LEU A 59 5.17 10.71 11.50
C LEU A 59 6.38 10.11 10.78
N LYS A 60 7.11 9.21 11.44
CA LYS A 60 8.15 8.46 10.74
C LYS A 60 7.54 7.41 9.82
N THR A 61 8.04 7.36 8.61
CA THR A 61 7.76 6.26 7.70
C THR A 61 8.45 4.99 8.19
N GLY A 62 7.80 3.86 8.03
CA GLY A 62 8.45 2.56 8.24
C GLY A 62 9.67 2.40 7.33
N LYS A 63 10.62 1.53 7.72
CA LYS A 63 11.82 1.23 6.90
C LYS A 63 11.51 0.43 5.65
N THR A 64 10.36 -0.24 5.62
CA THR A 64 9.90 -1.08 4.52
C THR A 64 8.50 -0.66 4.12
N PRO A 65 8.16 -0.67 2.82
CA PRO A 65 6.79 -0.40 2.39
C PRO A 65 5.83 -1.47 2.91
N LEU A 66 4.60 -1.06 3.23
CA LEU A 66 3.51 -1.96 3.57
C LEU A 66 3.13 -2.87 2.41
N LEU A 67 3.23 -2.32 1.20
CA LEU A 67 2.97 -3.02 -0.05
C LEU A 67 3.89 -2.47 -1.13
N ARG A 68 4.28 -3.33 -2.06
CA ARG A 68 4.96 -2.97 -3.30
C ARG A 68 4.24 -3.65 -4.46
N TYR A 69 3.99 -2.91 -5.53
CA TYR A 69 3.24 -3.41 -6.68
C TYR A 69 3.69 -2.72 -7.98
N ASP A 70 3.32 -3.31 -9.09
CA ASP A 70 3.44 -2.75 -10.44
C ASP A 70 2.15 -3.03 -11.21
N ASP A 71 1.84 -2.23 -12.20
CA ASP A 71 0.76 -2.48 -13.15
C ASP A 71 1.11 -1.89 -14.51
N PRO A 72 1.79 -2.66 -15.36
CA PRO A 72 2.22 -2.17 -16.67
C PRO A 72 1.05 -1.85 -17.62
N THR A 73 -0.17 -2.24 -17.28
CA THR A 73 -1.37 -1.95 -18.06
C THR A 73 -2.01 -0.62 -17.68
N ARG A 74 -1.62 -0.03 -16.55
CA ARG A 74 -2.18 1.21 -16.01
C ARG A 74 -1.26 2.38 -16.29
N GLY A 75 -1.69 3.31 -17.14
CA GLY A 75 -0.92 4.50 -17.51
C GLY A 75 -1.55 5.80 -17.02
N LEU A 76 -0.73 6.85 -16.84
CA LEU A 76 -1.17 8.23 -16.63
C LEU A 76 -1.46 8.89 -18.00
N GLY A 77 -2.53 8.42 -18.69
CA GLY A 77 -2.93 8.91 -20.02
C GLY A 77 -2.24 8.19 -21.19
N GLU A 78 -2.51 8.62 -22.41
CA GLU A 78 -2.14 7.93 -23.66
C GLU A 78 -0.63 7.79 -23.92
N LYS A 79 0.21 8.56 -23.23
CA LYS A 79 1.67 8.58 -23.44
C LYS A 79 2.45 7.84 -22.36
N SER A 80 1.79 7.25 -21.38
CA SER A 80 2.45 6.56 -20.28
C SER A 80 2.58 5.07 -20.60
N ASP A 81 3.78 4.54 -20.46
CA ASP A 81 4.10 3.11 -20.67
C ASP A 81 3.72 2.23 -19.46
N GLY A 82 2.79 2.69 -18.63
CA GLY A 82 2.28 1.97 -17.46
C GLY A 82 3.02 2.24 -16.17
N LEU A 83 2.43 1.75 -15.07
CA LEU A 83 2.99 1.81 -13.73
C LEU A 83 4.14 0.80 -13.62
N GLN A 84 5.36 1.28 -13.46
CA GLN A 84 6.57 0.44 -13.43
C GLN A 84 6.86 -0.13 -12.04
N ASP A 85 6.53 0.65 -11.00
CA ASP A 85 6.77 0.28 -9.61
C ASP A 85 6.01 1.23 -8.71
N ALA A 86 5.52 0.72 -7.61
CA ALA A 86 4.83 1.50 -6.58
C ALA A 86 5.18 1.00 -5.19
N SER A 87 5.12 1.89 -4.22
CA SER A 87 5.33 1.58 -2.82
C SER A 87 4.32 2.30 -1.95
N PHE A 88 3.77 1.57 -0.98
CA PHE A 88 2.73 2.05 -0.07
C PHE A 88 3.28 2.12 1.35
N TRP A 89 3.10 3.25 2.02
CA TRP A 89 3.73 3.57 3.28
C TRP A 89 2.73 4.05 4.31
N ARG A 90 2.98 3.73 5.58
CA ARG A 90 2.30 4.33 6.70
C ARG A 90 3.09 5.49 7.29
N LEU A 91 2.39 6.46 7.83
CA LEU A 91 2.89 7.48 8.73
C LEU A 91 2.39 7.21 10.14
N GLY A 92 3.30 7.19 11.08
CA GLY A 92 3.04 6.77 12.46
C GLY A 92 3.59 5.37 12.73
N GLU A 93 4.35 5.21 13.83
CA GLU A 93 5.00 3.93 14.17
C GLU A 93 4.04 2.99 14.91
N THR A 94 3.12 3.52 15.71
CA THR A 94 2.22 2.76 16.57
C THR A 94 0.76 3.14 16.34
N GLY A 95 -0.15 2.25 16.67
CA GLY A 95 -1.59 2.47 16.52
C GLY A 95 -2.04 2.59 15.06
N ARG A 96 -3.23 3.17 14.85
CA ARG A 96 -3.73 3.52 13.51
C ARG A 96 -2.77 4.50 12.85
N PRO A 97 -2.35 4.27 11.60
CA PRO A 97 -1.55 5.26 10.87
C PRO A 97 -2.24 6.63 10.85
N THR A 98 -1.46 7.66 11.04
CA THR A 98 -1.94 9.06 10.92
C THR A 98 -2.28 9.39 9.48
N ALA A 99 -1.49 8.85 8.55
CA ALA A 99 -1.72 8.97 7.11
C ALA A 99 -1.09 7.79 6.36
N LEU A 100 -1.52 7.63 5.11
CA LEU A 100 -0.93 6.71 4.15
C LEU A 100 -0.33 7.51 2.99
N ILE A 101 0.79 7.03 2.47
CA ILE A 101 1.45 7.61 1.31
C ILE A 101 1.71 6.51 0.29
N THR A 102 1.36 6.78 -0.96
CA THR A 102 1.76 5.96 -2.10
C THR A 102 2.76 6.74 -2.95
N LEU A 103 3.83 6.08 -3.38
CA LEU A 103 4.71 6.58 -4.43
C LEU A 103 4.63 5.63 -5.60
N GLU A 104 4.47 6.21 -6.79
CA GLU A 104 4.29 5.47 -8.03
C GLU A 104 5.23 6.03 -9.11
N ILE A 105 5.84 5.14 -9.88
CA ILE A 105 6.72 5.49 -10.99
C ILE A 105 6.06 5.07 -12.29
N TYR A 106 5.64 6.05 -13.08
CA TYR A 106 5.09 5.86 -14.41
C TYR A 106 6.14 6.20 -15.47
N ARG A 107 6.41 5.27 -16.36
CA ARG A 107 7.31 5.55 -17.48
C ARG A 107 6.66 6.56 -18.42
N ASN A 108 7.43 7.55 -18.86
CA ASN A 108 6.99 8.59 -19.78
C ASN A 108 8.03 8.78 -20.91
N GLY A 109 8.18 7.74 -21.71
CA GLY A 109 9.17 7.66 -22.76
C GLY A 109 10.53 7.09 -22.31
N PRO A 110 11.55 7.09 -23.18
CA PRO A 110 12.78 6.32 -22.99
C PRO A 110 13.72 6.87 -21.90
N LYS A 111 13.61 8.16 -21.56
CA LYS A 111 14.52 8.84 -20.61
C LYS A 111 13.81 9.61 -19.52
N LYS A 112 12.51 9.51 -19.43
CA LYS A 112 11.70 10.24 -18.45
C LYS A 112 10.71 9.29 -17.77
N ALA A 113 10.44 9.58 -16.52
CA ALA A 113 9.34 9.01 -15.78
C ALA A 113 8.61 10.09 -14.98
N ILE A 114 7.43 9.76 -14.49
CA ILE A 114 6.69 10.58 -13.54
C ILE A 114 6.76 9.85 -12.20
N LEU A 115 7.30 10.51 -11.18
CA LEU A 115 7.17 10.11 -9.80
C LEU A 115 5.91 10.77 -9.26
N SER A 116 4.88 9.97 -9.02
CA SER A 116 3.60 10.37 -8.44
C SER A 116 3.59 10.09 -6.96
N TYR A 117 2.99 11.00 -6.20
CA TYR A 117 2.67 10.84 -4.79
C TYR A 117 1.16 10.88 -4.63
N GLU A 118 0.64 10.00 -3.81
CA GLU A 118 -0.73 10.08 -3.34
C GLU A 118 -0.72 10.04 -1.81
N PHE A 119 -1.55 10.88 -1.22
CA PHE A 119 -1.61 11.09 0.23
C PHE A 119 -3.03 10.89 0.72
N LEU A 120 -3.18 10.21 1.84
CA LEU A 120 -4.46 10.01 2.51
C LEU A 120 -4.33 10.30 3.99
N SER A 121 -5.09 11.28 4.52
CA SER A 121 -5.20 11.52 5.95
C SER A 121 -6.17 10.51 6.59
N LEU A 122 -5.74 9.87 7.67
CA LEU A 122 -6.57 9.00 8.51
C LEU A 122 -6.87 9.61 9.89
N THR A 123 -6.41 10.86 10.12
CA THR A 123 -6.65 11.62 11.36
C THR A 123 -7.46 12.87 11.08
N PRO A 124 -8.34 13.29 12.01
CA PRO A 124 -9.00 14.60 11.93
C PRO A 124 -8.06 15.78 12.18
N SER A 125 -6.87 15.54 12.75
CA SER A 125 -5.91 16.59 13.05
C SER A 125 -5.24 17.13 11.80
N PRO A 126 -4.99 18.44 11.72
CA PRO A 126 -4.28 19.04 10.59
C PRO A 126 -2.87 18.47 10.44
N LEU A 127 -2.49 18.17 9.21
CA LEU A 127 -1.15 17.73 8.84
C LEU A 127 -0.52 18.73 7.88
N GLU A 128 0.80 18.80 7.89
CA GLU A 128 1.56 19.50 6.89
C GLU A 128 2.70 18.61 6.39
N LEU A 129 2.70 18.33 5.10
CA LEU A 129 3.77 17.63 4.41
C LEU A 129 4.48 18.59 3.46
N LYS A 130 5.78 18.74 3.64
CA LYS A 130 6.66 19.58 2.83
C LYS A 130 7.74 18.73 2.16
N SER A 131 8.13 19.13 0.96
CA SER A 131 9.36 18.70 0.31
C SER A 131 10.33 19.86 0.21
N PRO A 132 11.58 19.63 -0.23
CA PRO A 132 12.52 20.72 -0.56
C PRO A 132 11.97 21.71 -1.61
N ARG A 133 10.94 21.33 -2.36
CA ARG A 133 10.25 22.16 -3.37
C ARG A 133 9.07 22.97 -2.81
N GLY A 134 8.75 22.80 -1.51
CA GLY A 134 7.66 23.51 -0.84
C GLY A 134 6.58 22.58 -0.27
N PRO A 135 5.45 23.15 0.18
CA PRO A 135 4.34 22.39 0.71
C PRO A 135 3.76 21.45 -0.36
N LEU A 136 3.56 20.19 0.00
CA LEU A 136 2.96 19.19 -0.88
C LEU A 136 1.49 18.95 -0.52
N TRP A 137 1.20 18.88 0.78
CA TRP A 137 -0.12 18.47 1.25
C TRP A 137 -0.38 18.99 2.66
N THR A 138 -1.53 19.61 2.87
CA THR A 138 -1.91 20.26 4.13
C THR A 138 -3.38 20.00 4.48
N PRO A 139 -3.79 18.73 4.69
CA PRO A 139 -5.17 18.42 5.02
C PRO A 139 -5.54 18.96 6.39
N THR A 140 -6.78 19.41 6.53
CA THR A 140 -7.34 19.91 7.79
C THR A 140 -8.38 18.96 8.38
N SER A 141 -8.64 17.83 7.70
CA SER A 141 -9.65 16.85 8.09
C SER A 141 -9.33 15.48 7.48
N THR A 142 -10.15 14.51 7.81
CA THR A 142 -10.18 13.20 7.16
C THR A 142 -11.60 12.86 6.73
N ASP A 143 -11.73 12.14 5.61
CA ASP A 143 -13.00 11.55 5.17
C ASP A 143 -13.25 10.18 5.81
N LEU A 144 -12.24 9.61 6.49
CA LEU A 144 -12.41 8.36 7.22
C LEU A 144 -13.47 8.51 8.31
N ARG A 145 -14.48 7.65 8.28
CA ARG A 145 -15.50 7.52 9.33
C ARG A 145 -15.51 6.08 9.81
N MET A 146 -15.23 5.90 11.10
CA MET A 146 -15.35 4.59 11.75
C MET A 146 -16.78 4.40 12.22
N ALA A 147 -17.37 3.24 11.92
CA ALA A 147 -18.73 2.86 12.28
C ALA A 147 -18.75 1.45 12.89
N PRO A 148 -19.71 1.13 13.77
CA PRO A 148 -19.92 -0.24 14.25
C PRO A 148 -20.17 -1.20 13.09
N LEU A 149 -19.58 -2.40 13.19
CA LEU A 149 -19.77 -3.47 12.23
C LEU A 149 -20.83 -4.45 12.75
N ASP A 150 -22.07 -4.24 12.32
CA ASP A 150 -23.20 -5.07 12.72
C ASP A 150 -22.99 -6.56 12.36
N LYS A 151 -23.62 -7.46 13.13
CA LYS A 151 -23.56 -8.91 12.93
C LYS A 151 -22.13 -9.46 12.96
N ALA A 152 -21.19 -8.75 13.55
CA ALA A 152 -19.85 -9.28 13.80
C ALA A 152 -19.86 -10.12 15.10
N PRO A 153 -19.06 -11.20 15.17
CA PRO A 153 -18.89 -11.96 16.42
C PRO A 153 -18.15 -11.08 17.45
N SER A 154 -18.28 -11.42 18.73
CA SER A 154 -17.43 -10.79 19.75
C SER A 154 -15.94 -10.95 19.39
N PRO A 155 -15.11 -9.92 19.64
CA PRO A 155 -13.68 -10.03 19.38
C PRO A 155 -13.06 -11.19 20.17
N ALA A 156 -12.23 -11.99 19.50
CA ALA A 156 -11.55 -13.11 20.12
C ALA A 156 -10.49 -12.63 21.13
N ASP A 157 -10.26 -13.40 22.18
CA ASP A 157 -9.31 -13.06 23.24
C ASP A 157 -7.87 -12.93 22.74
N THR A 158 -7.50 -13.72 21.73
CA THR A 158 -6.13 -13.78 21.22
C THR A 158 -5.93 -12.93 19.96
N PRO A 159 -4.75 -12.29 19.79
CA PRO A 159 -4.44 -11.55 18.57
C PRO A 159 -4.53 -12.42 17.29
N ARG A 160 -4.21 -13.71 17.39
CA ARG A 160 -4.35 -14.65 16.26
C ARG A 160 -5.82 -14.90 15.91
N GLY A 161 -6.67 -15.08 16.92
CA GLY A 161 -8.12 -15.24 16.74
C GLY A 161 -8.73 -13.99 16.09
N ARG A 162 -8.37 -12.80 16.58
CA ARG A 162 -8.83 -11.53 16.00
C ARG A 162 -8.41 -11.37 14.53
N LEU A 163 -7.18 -11.73 14.16
CA LEU A 163 -6.76 -11.69 12.77
C LEU A 163 -7.58 -12.63 11.87
N VAL A 164 -7.96 -13.80 12.36
CA VAL A 164 -8.84 -14.71 11.61
C VAL A 164 -10.22 -14.08 11.43
N GLN A 165 -10.77 -13.46 12.48
CA GLN A 165 -12.05 -12.74 12.41
C GLN A 165 -11.96 -11.57 11.42
N MET A 166 -10.92 -10.73 11.48
CA MET A 166 -10.72 -9.60 10.55
C MET A 166 -10.74 -10.08 9.08
N ARG A 167 -10.08 -11.19 8.75
CA ARG A 167 -10.12 -11.75 7.39
C ARG A 167 -11.51 -12.23 6.97
N GLN A 168 -12.30 -12.75 7.89
CA GLN A 168 -13.68 -13.15 7.63
C GLN A 168 -14.58 -11.93 7.45
N LEU A 169 -14.43 -10.93 8.32
CA LEU A 169 -15.18 -9.67 8.27
C LEU A 169 -14.89 -8.87 7.00
N ALA A 170 -13.61 -8.80 6.57
CA ALA A 170 -13.23 -8.13 5.33
C ALA A 170 -13.92 -8.72 4.09
N ARG A 171 -14.22 -10.01 4.07
CA ARG A 171 -14.92 -10.70 2.96
C ARG A 171 -16.39 -10.33 2.82
N ARG A 172 -16.97 -9.65 3.81
CA ARG A 172 -18.35 -9.13 3.74
C ARG A 172 -18.47 -7.90 2.84
N PHE A 173 -17.32 -7.28 2.52
CA PHE A 173 -17.27 -6.09 1.68
C PHE A 173 -16.98 -6.45 0.22
N THR A 174 -17.62 -5.73 -0.68
CA THR A 174 -17.30 -5.70 -2.12
C THR A 174 -17.03 -4.27 -2.53
N VAL A 175 -16.09 -4.07 -3.46
CA VAL A 175 -15.68 -2.74 -3.93
C VAL A 175 -15.68 -2.72 -5.44
N GLN A 176 -16.18 -1.63 -6.00
CA GLN A 176 -16.15 -1.36 -7.43
C GLN A 176 -15.49 0.00 -7.70
N GLU A 177 -14.68 0.03 -8.73
CA GLU A 177 -14.08 1.23 -9.32
C GLU A 177 -14.77 1.54 -10.65
N THR A 178 -14.97 2.82 -10.94
CA THR A 178 -15.45 3.27 -12.25
C THR A 178 -14.37 4.09 -12.95
N LEU A 179 -13.93 3.61 -14.11
CA LEU A 179 -12.88 4.24 -14.93
C LEU A 179 -13.46 4.89 -16.20
N PRO A 180 -12.93 6.05 -16.63
CA PRO A 180 -13.21 6.62 -17.93
C PRO A 180 -12.51 5.85 -19.07
N PRO A 181 -13.01 5.97 -20.34
CA PRO A 181 -14.21 6.70 -20.71
C PRO A 181 -15.46 5.84 -20.46
N GLY A 182 -16.51 6.48 -19.90
CA GLY A 182 -17.80 5.83 -19.63
C GLY A 182 -17.94 5.29 -18.21
N ASP A 183 -18.99 4.49 -18.01
CA ASP A 183 -19.37 3.94 -16.70
C ASP A 183 -18.91 2.48 -16.53
N ASN A 184 -17.72 2.16 -17.03
CA ASN A 184 -17.18 0.81 -16.91
C ASN A 184 -16.83 0.53 -15.44
N LYS A 185 -17.63 -0.29 -14.79
CA LYS A 185 -17.44 -0.73 -13.40
C LYS A 185 -16.55 -1.94 -13.36
N ILE A 186 -15.48 -1.84 -12.60
CA ILE A 186 -14.52 -2.91 -12.38
C ILE A 186 -14.62 -3.35 -10.92
N GLU A 187 -14.83 -4.63 -10.68
CA GLU A 187 -14.80 -5.18 -9.33
C GLU A 187 -13.36 -5.28 -8.82
N CYS A 188 -13.10 -4.66 -7.67
CA CYS A 188 -11.80 -4.68 -7.02
C CYS A 188 -11.67 -5.93 -6.14
N ARG A 189 -10.54 -6.59 -6.25
CA ARG A 189 -10.24 -7.82 -5.51
C ARG A 189 -9.72 -7.49 -4.11
N LEU A 190 -10.31 -8.08 -3.07
CA LEU A 190 -9.76 -8.03 -1.72
C LEU A 190 -8.38 -8.71 -1.66
N LEU A 191 -7.36 -8.01 -1.18
CA LEU A 191 -6.09 -8.63 -0.81
C LEU A 191 -6.29 -9.50 0.44
N ALA A 192 -5.97 -10.78 0.34
CA ALA A 192 -6.30 -11.78 1.36
C ALA A 192 -5.62 -11.55 2.72
N GLN A 193 -4.50 -10.82 2.73
CA GLN A 193 -3.78 -10.42 3.93
C GLN A 193 -3.95 -8.93 4.16
N PRO A 194 -4.04 -8.48 5.42
CA PRO A 194 -3.96 -7.05 5.69
C PRO A 194 -2.60 -6.53 5.23
N ILE A 195 -2.61 -5.31 4.69
CA ILE A 195 -1.38 -4.60 4.31
C ILE A 195 -0.69 -3.97 5.51
N ASP A 196 -1.45 -3.70 6.58
CA ASP A 196 -0.92 -3.23 7.86
C ASP A 196 -1.72 -3.84 9.02
N ARG A 197 -1.07 -3.99 10.17
CA ARG A 197 -1.70 -4.38 11.43
C ARG A 197 -1.08 -3.59 12.56
N TYR A 198 -1.91 -3.12 13.48
CA TYR A 198 -1.51 -2.29 14.59
C TYR A 198 -2.30 -2.62 15.87
N ASP A 199 -1.70 -2.38 17.01
CA ASP A 199 -2.38 -2.33 18.30
C ASP A 199 -2.98 -0.95 18.55
N GLY A 200 -3.75 -0.81 19.62
CA GLY A 200 -4.57 0.38 19.85
C GLY A 200 -3.81 1.68 20.11
N GLY A 201 -2.52 1.62 20.38
CA GLY A 201 -1.77 2.82 20.73
C GLY A 201 -2.42 3.56 21.90
N GLN A 202 -2.84 4.80 21.68
CA GLN A 202 -3.51 5.64 22.69
C GLN A 202 -5.05 5.54 22.68
N GLU A 203 -5.64 4.89 21.69
CA GLU A 203 -7.09 4.72 21.55
C GLU A 203 -7.55 3.43 22.24
N LYS A 204 -8.86 3.30 22.51
CA LYS A 204 -9.46 2.09 23.09
C LYS A 204 -9.52 0.91 22.10
N VAL A 205 -8.65 0.87 21.13
CA VAL A 205 -8.55 -0.17 20.10
C VAL A 205 -7.63 -1.27 20.63
N LEU A 206 -8.08 -2.51 20.70
CA LEU A 206 -7.26 -3.65 21.09
C LEU A 206 -6.38 -4.15 19.93
N ASP A 207 -6.91 -4.10 18.72
CA ASP A 207 -6.27 -4.64 17.53
C ASP A 207 -6.91 -4.00 16.31
N GLY A 208 -6.11 -3.66 15.32
CA GLY A 208 -6.56 -3.05 14.08
C GLY A 208 -5.80 -3.58 12.87
N ALA A 209 -6.42 -3.55 11.70
CA ALA A 209 -5.78 -3.91 10.46
C ALA A 209 -6.32 -3.09 9.29
N ILE A 210 -5.47 -2.85 8.31
CA ILE A 210 -5.83 -2.26 7.03
C ILE A 210 -5.80 -3.35 5.97
N PHE A 211 -6.92 -3.61 5.34
CA PHE A 211 -7.04 -4.40 4.13
C PHE A 211 -7.13 -3.46 2.92
N ALA A 212 -6.78 -3.96 1.75
CA ALA A 212 -6.93 -3.22 0.52
C ALA A 212 -7.77 -4.00 -0.50
N PHE A 213 -8.60 -3.28 -1.22
CA PHE A 213 -9.24 -3.74 -2.44
C PHE A 213 -8.49 -3.18 -3.64
N ALA A 214 -8.09 -4.03 -4.57
CA ALA A 214 -7.23 -3.67 -5.68
C ALA A 214 -7.87 -4.00 -7.04
N ASN A 215 -7.68 -3.12 -8.00
CA ASN A 215 -7.86 -3.41 -9.41
C ASN A 215 -6.50 -3.89 -9.95
N GLY A 216 -6.46 -5.16 -10.41
CA GLY A 216 -5.17 -5.80 -10.67
C GLY A 216 -4.33 -5.89 -9.40
N THR A 217 -3.24 -5.16 -9.35
CA THR A 217 -2.32 -5.06 -8.21
C THR A 217 -2.39 -3.71 -7.50
N ASN A 218 -3.06 -2.71 -8.12
CA ASN A 218 -3.15 -1.36 -7.61
C ASN A 218 -4.27 -1.22 -6.57
N PRO A 219 -3.98 -0.81 -5.32
CA PRO A 219 -4.98 -0.58 -4.29
C PRO A 219 -5.89 0.61 -4.60
N GLU A 220 -7.20 0.42 -4.50
CA GLU A 220 -8.22 1.45 -4.79
C GLU A 220 -8.95 1.93 -3.53
N VAL A 221 -9.17 1.02 -2.59
CA VAL A 221 -9.87 1.31 -1.33
C VAL A 221 -9.15 0.62 -0.18
N ALA A 222 -8.92 1.37 0.90
CA ALA A 222 -8.52 0.84 2.19
C ALA A 222 -9.78 0.52 3.02
N LEU A 223 -9.82 -0.68 3.60
CA LEU A 223 -10.76 -1.07 4.63
C LEU A 223 -10.02 -1.21 5.96
N LEU A 224 -10.32 -0.33 6.89
CA LEU A 224 -9.85 -0.43 8.27
C LEU A 224 -10.84 -1.28 9.06
N LEU A 225 -10.34 -2.28 9.74
CA LEU A 225 -11.09 -3.07 10.73
C LEU A 225 -10.40 -2.94 12.07
N GLU A 226 -11.14 -2.52 13.08
CA GLU A 226 -10.65 -2.33 14.44
C GLU A 226 -11.56 -3.03 15.43
N CYS A 227 -11.01 -3.54 16.51
CA CYS A 227 -11.81 -4.03 17.60
C CYS A 227 -11.49 -3.29 18.89
N THR A 228 -12.52 -3.06 19.68
CA THR A 228 -12.46 -2.72 21.08
C THR A 228 -12.62 -4.01 21.90
N GLU A 229 -12.73 -3.92 23.23
CA GLU A 229 -13.08 -5.07 24.07
C GLU A 229 -14.47 -5.65 23.78
N ARG A 230 -15.34 -4.90 23.12
CA ARG A 230 -16.76 -5.24 22.99
C ARG A 230 -17.24 -5.44 21.57
N GLU A 231 -16.68 -4.71 20.61
CA GLU A 231 -17.24 -4.60 19.28
C GLU A 231 -16.17 -4.44 18.20
N TRP A 232 -16.59 -4.69 16.97
CA TRP A 232 -15.84 -4.39 15.76
C TRP A 232 -16.31 -3.09 15.15
N LEU A 233 -15.35 -2.29 14.70
CA LEU A 233 -15.55 -1.08 13.94
C LEU A 233 -14.95 -1.26 12.54
N PHE A 234 -15.52 -0.58 11.55
CA PHE A 234 -14.95 -0.49 10.22
C PHE A 234 -14.92 0.94 9.71
N GLY A 235 -13.99 1.22 8.84
CA GLY A 235 -13.92 2.46 8.08
C GLY A 235 -13.40 2.19 6.68
N LEU A 236 -13.88 2.96 5.71
CA LEU A 236 -13.45 2.89 4.33
C LEU A 236 -12.84 4.22 3.91
N ALA A 237 -11.76 4.15 3.15
CA ALA A 237 -11.09 5.32 2.62
C ALA A 237 -10.57 5.04 1.20
N ARG A 238 -10.63 6.05 0.34
CA ARG A 238 -10.11 5.95 -1.02
C ARG A 238 -8.59 5.85 -1.04
N LEU A 239 -8.05 5.10 -1.98
CA LEU A 239 -6.63 5.04 -2.30
C LEU A 239 -6.34 5.43 -3.74
N SER A 240 -7.35 5.86 -4.48
CA SER A 240 -7.21 6.32 -5.86
C SER A 240 -8.12 7.51 -6.17
N SER A 241 -7.87 8.17 -7.29
CA SER A 241 -8.67 9.29 -7.78
C SER A 241 -9.96 8.88 -8.49
N ALA A 242 -10.18 7.60 -8.72
CA ALA A 242 -11.35 7.06 -9.40
C ALA A 242 -12.66 7.29 -8.62
N ALA A 243 -13.80 7.12 -9.28
CA ALA A 243 -15.07 6.98 -8.60
C ALA A 243 -15.16 5.56 -8.02
N LEU A 244 -15.50 5.47 -6.74
CA LEU A 244 -15.47 4.25 -5.95
C LEU A 244 -16.81 4.00 -5.26
N GLN A 245 -17.21 2.75 -5.18
CA GLN A 245 -18.38 2.30 -4.42
C GLN A 245 -18.02 1.03 -3.65
N ALA A 246 -18.42 0.98 -2.37
CA ALA A 246 -18.32 -0.24 -1.59
C ALA A 246 -19.66 -0.64 -0.98
N ASN A 247 -19.88 -1.96 -0.87
CA ASN A 247 -21.04 -2.53 -0.21
C ASN A 247 -20.60 -3.44 0.93
N LEU A 248 -21.37 -3.43 2.01
CA LEU A 248 -21.31 -4.38 3.12
C LEU A 248 -22.56 -5.27 3.06
N ASP A 249 -22.37 -6.58 2.95
CA ASP A 249 -23.46 -7.56 2.80
C ASP A 249 -24.45 -7.19 1.68
N GLY A 250 -23.96 -6.61 0.59
CA GLY A 250 -24.76 -6.17 -0.56
C GLY A 250 -25.45 -4.80 -0.41
N GLN A 251 -25.29 -4.11 0.71
CA GLN A 251 -25.84 -2.77 0.93
C GLN A 251 -24.74 -1.71 0.79
N SER A 252 -25.01 -0.61 0.05
CA SER A 252 -24.07 0.48 -0.11
C SER A 252 -23.67 1.08 1.24
N CYS A 253 -22.37 1.16 1.51
CA CYS A 253 -21.81 1.70 2.74
C CYS A 253 -20.72 2.75 2.52
N PHE A 254 -20.25 2.93 1.28
CA PHE A 254 -19.25 3.94 0.93
C PHE A 254 -19.39 4.32 -0.54
N GLU A 255 -19.32 5.62 -0.79
CA GLU A 255 -19.26 6.19 -2.14
C GLU A 255 -18.27 7.34 -2.16
N ALA A 256 -17.43 7.39 -3.19
CA ALA A 256 -16.49 8.46 -3.42
C ALA A 256 -16.52 8.87 -4.89
N ALA A 257 -16.89 10.11 -5.15
CA ALA A 257 -16.85 10.65 -6.51
C ALA A 257 -15.41 10.71 -7.05
N ARG A 258 -15.27 10.69 -8.36
CA ARG A 258 -13.96 10.91 -8.99
C ARG A 258 -13.40 12.28 -8.59
N VAL A 259 -12.11 12.34 -8.28
CA VAL A 259 -11.41 13.57 -7.96
C VAL A 259 -10.25 13.83 -8.91
N THR A 260 -9.90 15.10 -9.05
CA THR A 260 -8.64 15.50 -9.67
C THR A 260 -7.58 15.57 -8.58
N LEU A 261 -6.39 15.01 -8.81
CA LEU A 261 -5.29 14.92 -7.84
C LEU A 261 -4.61 16.27 -7.52
N SER A 262 -5.37 17.36 -7.41
CA SER A 262 -4.81 18.71 -7.22
C SER A 262 -5.18 19.38 -5.88
N GLY A 263 -5.97 18.71 -5.06
CA GLY A 263 -6.48 19.26 -3.80
C GLY A 263 -5.49 19.12 -2.66
N ALA A 264 -4.45 19.94 -2.59
CA ALA A 264 -3.43 19.87 -1.53
C ALA A 264 -4.00 19.98 -0.09
N LYS A 265 -5.24 20.45 0.08
CA LYS A 265 -5.92 20.58 1.38
C LYS A 265 -6.95 19.49 1.65
N ASP A 266 -7.23 18.66 0.66
CA ASP A 266 -8.21 17.59 0.80
C ASP A 266 -7.62 16.42 1.61
N SER A 267 -8.47 15.61 2.21
CA SER A 267 -8.06 14.41 2.95
C SER A 267 -7.29 13.43 2.08
N TYR A 268 -7.61 13.38 0.78
CA TYR A 268 -6.88 12.66 -0.26
C TYR A 268 -6.40 13.65 -1.33
N ALA A 269 -5.12 13.59 -1.64
CA ALA A 269 -4.48 14.42 -2.64
C ALA A 269 -3.40 13.65 -3.39
N GLY A 270 -3.03 14.14 -4.57
CA GLY A 270 -1.92 13.57 -5.32
C GLY A 270 -1.21 14.62 -6.15
N MET A 271 0.05 14.34 -6.48
CA MET A 271 0.88 15.17 -7.35
C MET A 271 1.96 14.34 -8.02
N GLY A 272 2.45 14.81 -9.15
CA GLY A 272 3.50 14.13 -9.89
C GLY A 272 4.59 15.09 -10.38
N TYR A 273 5.81 14.57 -10.45
CA TYR A 273 6.98 15.29 -10.97
C TYR A 273 7.65 14.46 -12.05
N SER A 274 8.06 15.15 -13.13
CA SER A 274 8.94 14.52 -14.12
C SER A 274 10.33 14.31 -13.53
N ILE A 275 10.84 13.10 -13.68
CA ILE A 275 12.19 12.71 -13.25
C ILE A 275 12.95 12.13 -14.43
N ASP A 276 14.28 12.17 -14.35
CA ASP A 276 15.12 11.45 -15.31
C ASP A 276 15.00 9.94 -15.05
N TRP A 277 14.85 9.19 -16.13
CA TRP A 277 14.71 7.75 -16.10
C TRP A 277 15.94 7.05 -16.65
N GLN A 278 16.45 6.08 -15.89
CA GLN A 278 17.49 5.15 -16.31
C GLN A 278 17.06 3.74 -15.89
N ASP A 279 16.81 2.86 -16.85
CA ASP A 279 16.53 1.44 -16.59
C ASP A 279 17.76 0.70 -16.04
#